data_1c809b9e4d53454e3f9b473195d2d767
#
_entry.id   1c809b9e4d53454e3f9b473195d2d767
#
_cell.length_a   1.000
_cell.length_b   1.000
_cell.length_c   1.000
_cell.angle_alpha   90.00
_cell.angle_beta   90.00
_cell.angle_gamma   90.00
#
_symmetry.space_group_name_H-M   'P 1'
#
loop_
_entity.id
_entity.type
_entity.pdbx_description
1 polymer ?
#
loop_
_entity_poly.entity_id
_entity_poly.type
_entity_poly.pdbx_seq_one_letter_code
_entity_poly.pdbx_strand_id
1 'polypeptide(L)'
;VESGWLTKPIVATRSVMRPDDEGLRRAAEILNASERVTILGGVGVQGAHDALVRLAGTLNAPVVHALRGKEFIEYDNPYDVGMTGLLGFASGYKAIKEADTLLMLGTDFPYQQFYPEGARIVQVDVRGRNLGRRTPIDLGLVGTVADTLEALQPLLTQKPSREHLDRSLRHYAKTRKTMDGLAVNDRDKSPIRPEYVAGLANRLASDDAVFTVDVGSPVVWAARYLEMNGRRRLVGSFNHGTMACALPHAIGAQTAFPGRQVVALAGDGGLTMLFGELITLLQNKLPVKVIVFNNSSLNFVELEMKAAGIVNFGTDLVNPDFGAVGRALGAFGRRVEHPAELEQALTDAFAHDGPAIVDVVTARQELSIPPAISVEQAKGFSLYAIRTIMAGRADELLDLVTTNVSRRLLD
;
A
#
# COMPACT_ATOMS: atom_id res chain seq x y z
N VAL A 1 23.22 41.02 -6.43
CA VAL A 1 23.76 40.81 -7.80
C VAL A 1 22.59 40.58 -8.69
N GLU A 2 22.16 41.59 -9.46
CA GLU A 2 21.15 41.43 -10.53
C GLU A 2 21.74 40.52 -11.62
N SER A 3 21.27 39.29 -11.69
CA SER A 3 21.66 38.38 -12.76
C SER A 3 20.89 38.72 -14.04
N GLY A 4 21.40 39.68 -14.83
CA GLY A 4 20.89 40.06 -16.13
C GLY A 4 20.98 38.96 -17.23
N TRP A 5 21.20 37.70 -16.82
CA TRP A 5 21.44 36.58 -17.76
C TRP A 5 20.20 35.74 -18.08
N LEU A 6 19.06 35.96 -17.39
CA LEU A 6 17.86 35.11 -17.56
C LEU A 6 16.65 35.91 -18.08
N THR A 7 16.84 36.78 -19.04
CA THR A 7 15.74 37.60 -19.63
C THR A 7 14.99 36.94 -20.79
N LYS A 8 15.42 35.74 -21.22
CA LYS A 8 14.68 35.01 -22.28
C LYS A 8 14.01 33.78 -21.68
N PRO A 9 12.68 33.60 -21.87
CA PRO A 9 12.02 32.36 -21.44
C PRO A 9 12.63 31.18 -22.18
N ILE A 10 13.07 30.17 -21.44
CA ILE A 10 13.51 28.89 -22.00
C ILE A 10 12.26 28.08 -22.31
N VAL A 11 12.02 27.79 -23.60
CA VAL A 11 11.01 26.83 -24.00
C VAL A 11 11.60 25.44 -23.91
N ALA A 12 11.27 24.72 -22.83
CA ALA A 12 11.64 23.32 -22.70
C ALA A 12 10.70 22.44 -23.51
N THR A 13 11.26 21.67 -24.44
CA THR A 13 10.49 20.66 -25.19
C THR A 13 10.41 19.37 -24.38
N ARG A 14 9.25 18.70 -24.43
CA ARG A 14 9.07 17.37 -23.83
C ARG A 14 9.68 16.31 -24.75
N SER A 15 10.55 15.46 -24.25
CA SER A 15 10.99 14.26 -24.94
C SER A 15 9.88 13.21 -24.96
N VAL A 16 9.62 12.59 -26.10
CA VAL A 16 8.72 11.45 -26.28
C VAL A 16 9.55 10.18 -26.28
N MET A 17 9.22 9.23 -25.42
CA MET A 17 9.90 7.94 -25.33
C MET A 17 8.87 6.82 -25.45
N ARG A 18 8.71 6.28 -26.65
CA ARG A 18 7.82 5.17 -26.97
C ARG A 18 8.57 4.07 -27.74
N PRO A 19 8.03 2.82 -27.76
CA PRO A 19 8.52 1.77 -28.65
C PRO A 19 8.40 2.16 -30.12
N ASP A 20 9.10 1.44 -30.98
CA ASP A 20 8.92 1.54 -32.40
C ASP A 20 7.53 1.03 -32.86
N ASP A 21 7.17 1.33 -34.11
CA ASP A 21 5.85 0.99 -34.63
C ASP A 21 5.66 -0.52 -34.82
N GLU A 22 6.74 -1.30 -34.97
CA GLU A 22 6.71 -2.75 -35.03
C GLU A 22 6.35 -3.35 -33.66
N GLY A 23 7.04 -2.88 -32.60
CA GLY A 23 6.74 -3.29 -31.23
C GLY A 23 5.29 -2.96 -30.82
N LEU A 24 4.80 -1.77 -31.21
CA LEU A 24 3.42 -1.38 -30.93
C LEU A 24 2.40 -2.25 -31.68
N ARG A 25 2.65 -2.58 -32.96
CA ARG A 25 1.77 -3.48 -33.73
C ARG A 25 1.73 -4.88 -33.10
N ARG A 26 2.88 -5.44 -32.72
CA ARG A 26 2.94 -6.75 -32.05
C ARG A 26 2.21 -6.74 -30.71
N ALA A 27 2.34 -5.67 -29.92
CA ALA A 27 1.58 -5.53 -28.68
C ALA A 27 0.06 -5.51 -28.94
N ALA A 28 -0.35 -4.73 -29.94
CA ALA A 28 -1.77 -4.66 -30.33
C ALA A 28 -2.30 -6.03 -30.81
N GLU A 29 -1.55 -6.76 -31.60
CA GLU A 29 -1.90 -8.12 -32.04
C GLU A 29 -2.12 -9.07 -30.85
N ILE A 30 -1.18 -9.07 -29.89
CA ILE A 30 -1.31 -9.90 -28.67
C ILE A 30 -2.57 -9.50 -27.89
N LEU A 31 -2.74 -8.21 -27.60
CA LEU A 31 -3.84 -7.70 -26.81
C LEU A 31 -5.20 -7.89 -27.50
N ASN A 32 -5.28 -7.63 -28.80
CA ASN A 32 -6.51 -7.81 -29.60
C ASN A 32 -6.94 -9.29 -29.70
N ALA A 33 -5.99 -10.23 -29.76
CA ALA A 33 -6.25 -11.66 -29.82
C ALA A 33 -6.64 -12.28 -28.44
N SER A 34 -6.38 -11.59 -27.34
CA SER A 34 -6.62 -12.07 -25.97
C SER A 34 -8.10 -12.00 -25.60
N GLU A 35 -8.58 -12.92 -24.77
CA GLU A 35 -9.96 -12.89 -24.24
C GLU A 35 -10.03 -12.25 -22.86
N ARG A 36 -9.02 -12.53 -22.01
CA ARG A 36 -8.98 -12.10 -20.60
C ARG A 36 -7.69 -11.34 -20.31
N VAL A 37 -7.65 -10.09 -20.74
CA VAL A 37 -6.53 -9.21 -20.40
C VAL A 37 -6.67 -8.69 -18.97
N THR A 38 -5.59 -8.75 -18.19
CA THR A 38 -5.48 -8.04 -16.91
C THR A 38 -4.30 -7.07 -16.99
N ILE A 39 -4.47 -5.88 -16.43
CA ILE A 39 -3.42 -4.86 -16.38
C ILE A 39 -2.82 -4.83 -14.98
N LEU A 40 -1.48 -4.90 -14.89
CA LEU A 40 -0.74 -4.69 -13.63
C LEU A 40 0.07 -3.41 -13.73
N GLY A 41 -0.35 -2.38 -12.99
CA GLY A 41 0.31 -1.10 -12.98
C GLY A 41 1.19 -0.86 -11.76
N GLY A 42 2.33 -0.20 -11.96
CA GLY A 42 3.21 0.24 -10.90
C GLY A 42 3.44 1.74 -10.91
N VAL A 43 4.52 2.20 -10.28
CA VAL A 43 4.87 3.62 -10.19
C VAL A 43 5.06 4.30 -11.55
N GLY A 44 5.43 3.54 -12.58
CA GLY A 44 5.60 4.10 -13.93
C GLY A 44 4.31 4.57 -14.60
N VAL A 45 3.15 4.30 -13.99
CA VAL A 45 1.85 4.86 -14.43
C VAL A 45 1.69 6.33 -14.03
N GLN A 46 2.58 6.87 -13.19
CA GLN A 46 2.56 8.29 -12.85
C GLN A 46 2.49 9.17 -14.11
N GLY A 47 1.46 10.03 -14.18
CA GLY A 47 1.20 10.88 -15.34
C GLY A 47 0.55 10.19 -16.55
N ALA A 48 0.13 8.91 -16.39
CA ALA A 48 -0.53 8.13 -17.44
C ALA A 48 -1.94 7.64 -17.04
N HIS A 49 -2.52 8.18 -15.97
CA HIS A 49 -3.80 7.73 -15.41
C HIS A 49 -4.92 7.66 -16.45
N ASP A 50 -5.19 8.77 -17.15
CA ASP A 50 -6.28 8.85 -18.13
C ASP A 50 -6.06 7.90 -19.32
N ALA A 51 -4.81 7.76 -19.77
CA ALA A 51 -4.46 6.81 -20.82
C ALA A 51 -4.67 5.36 -20.38
N LEU A 52 -4.32 5.03 -19.13
CA LEU A 52 -4.58 3.74 -18.53
C LEU A 52 -6.09 3.44 -18.48
N VAL A 53 -6.90 4.36 -17.97
CA VAL A 53 -8.35 4.18 -17.84
C VAL A 53 -9.01 4.00 -19.22
N ARG A 54 -8.60 4.79 -20.23
CA ARG A 54 -9.09 4.63 -21.63
C ARG A 54 -8.73 3.25 -22.18
N LEU A 55 -7.48 2.83 -22.01
CA LEU A 55 -7.02 1.54 -22.51
C LEU A 55 -7.73 0.37 -21.79
N ALA A 56 -7.88 0.44 -20.49
CA ALA A 56 -8.63 -0.55 -19.72
C ALA A 56 -10.09 -0.67 -20.20
N GLY A 57 -10.73 0.46 -20.54
CA GLY A 57 -12.06 0.50 -21.14
C GLY A 57 -12.13 -0.18 -22.50
N THR A 58 -11.15 0.09 -23.38
CA THR A 58 -11.09 -0.55 -24.70
C THR A 58 -10.89 -2.07 -24.59
N LEU A 59 -10.06 -2.50 -23.64
CA LEU A 59 -9.77 -3.92 -23.45
C LEU A 59 -10.77 -4.61 -22.52
N ASN A 60 -11.74 -3.92 -21.91
CA ASN A 60 -12.58 -4.42 -20.84
C ASN A 60 -11.75 -5.18 -19.77
N ALA A 61 -10.59 -4.61 -19.40
CA ALA A 61 -9.59 -5.25 -18.58
C ALA A 61 -9.65 -4.76 -17.13
N PRO A 62 -9.69 -5.66 -16.13
CA PRO A 62 -9.46 -5.26 -14.75
C PRO A 62 -8.05 -4.70 -14.58
N VAL A 63 -7.95 -3.62 -13.78
CA VAL A 63 -6.69 -2.98 -13.42
C VAL A 63 -6.32 -3.38 -12.01
N VAL A 64 -5.13 -3.94 -11.87
CA VAL A 64 -4.52 -4.30 -10.59
C VAL A 64 -3.29 -3.42 -10.39
N HIS A 65 -3.04 -2.99 -9.18
CA HIS A 65 -1.86 -2.19 -8.92
C HIS A 65 -0.91 -2.82 -7.89
N ALA A 66 0.39 -2.55 -8.04
CA ALA A 66 1.38 -2.73 -6.98
C ALA A 66 1.27 -1.58 -5.97
N LEU A 67 1.83 -1.75 -4.75
CA LEU A 67 1.77 -0.73 -3.70
C LEU A 67 2.18 0.67 -4.19
N ARG A 68 3.29 0.77 -4.93
CA ARG A 68 3.79 2.06 -5.46
C ARG A 68 2.96 2.61 -6.61
N GLY A 69 2.06 1.83 -7.17
CA GLY A 69 1.10 2.26 -8.19
C GLY A 69 -0.18 2.85 -7.61
N LYS A 70 -0.49 2.53 -6.35
CA LYS A 70 -1.76 2.86 -5.69
C LYS A 70 -2.18 4.33 -5.87
N GLU A 71 -1.32 5.27 -5.56
CA GLU A 71 -1.63 6.71 -5.61
C GLU A 71 -1.88 7.25 -7.02
N PHE A 72 -1.52 6.50 -8.07
CA PHE A 72 -1.65 6.90 -9.47
C PHE A 72 -2.74 6.15 -10.23
N ILE A 73 -3.32 5.09 -9.65
CA ILE A 73 -4.16 4.13 -10.37
C ILE A 73 -5.57 4.02 -9.79
N GLU A 74 -5.74 3.99 -8.46
CA GLU A 74 -7.03 3.60 -7.87
C GLU A 74 -8.12 4.66 -7.94
N TYR A 75 -7.77 5.96 -7.98
CA TYR A 75 -8.77 7.03 -8.02
C TYR A 75 -9.43 7.13 -9.40
N ASP A 76 -10.71 7.50 -9.45
CA ASP A 76 -11.50 7.72 -10.66
C ASP A 76 -11.30 6.63 -11.74
N ASN A 77 -11.11 5.38 -11.29
CA ASN A 77 -10.83 4.23 -12.13
C ASN A 77 -11.90 3.14 -11.98
N PRO A 78 -12.89 3.07 -12.87
CA PRO A 78 -13.98 2.08 -12.78
C PRO A 78 -13.53 0.65 -13.09
N TYR A 79 -12.27 0.44 -13.45
CA TYR A 79 -11.65 -0.85 -13.77
C TYR A 79 -10.75 -1.35 -12.65
N ASP A 80 -10.53 -0.55 -11.59
CA ASP A 80 -9.69 -0.94 -10.47
C ASP A 80 -10.30 -2.13 -9.70
N VAL A 81 -9.49 -3.15 -9.47
CA VAL A 81 -9.86 -4.34 -8.70
C VAL A 81 -8.91 -4.58 -7.53
N GLY A 82 -8.19 -3.53 -7.15
CA GLY A 82 -7.35 -3.46 -5.98
C GLY A 82 -5.91 -3.90 -6.20
N MET A 83 -5.21 -4.03 -5.10
CA MET A 83 -3.78 -4.26 -5.06
C MET A 83 -3.44 -5.76 -5.07
N THR A 84 -2.29 -6.10 -5.65
CA THR A 84 -1.68 -7.44 -5.56
C THR A 84 -0.35 -7.40 -4.81
N GLY A 85 0.21 -8.57 -4.52
CA GLY A 85 1.44 -8.76 -3.76
C GLY A 85 1.16 -9.15 -2.31
N LEU A 86 2.20 -9.21 -1.48
CA LEU A 86 2.10 -9.68 -0.08
C LEU A 86 1.09 -8.88 0.77
N LEU A 87 0.93 -7.59 0.48
CA LEU A 87 0.00 -6.71 1.18
C LEU A 87 -1.36 -6.60 0.46
N GLY A 88 -1.50 -7.25 -0.69
CA GLY A 88 -2.62 -7.08 -1.60
C GLY A 88 -3.91 -7.78 -1.18
N PHE A 89 -4.86 -7.77 -2.10
CA PHE A 89 -6.19 -8.33 -1.93
C PHE A 89 -6.36 -9.61 -2.74
N ALA A 90 -7.23 -10.49 -2.29
CA ALA A 90 -7.59 -11.70 -3.03
C ALA A 90 -8.13 -11.38 -4.44
N SER A 91 -8.85 -10.27 -4.60
CA SER A 91 -9.40 -9.83 -5.89
C SER A 91 -8.31 -9.51 -6.93
N GLY A 92 -7.30 -8.71 -6.57
CA GLY A 92 -6.18 -8.39 -7.46
C GLY A 92 -5.34 -9.62 -7.82
N TYR A 93 -5.08 -10.48 -6.83
CA TYR A 93 -4.40 -11.75 -7.05
C TYR A 93 -5.15 -12.65 -8.05
N LYS A 94 -6.45 -12.84 -7.84
CA LYS A 94 -7.28 -13.70 -8.68
C LYS A 94 -7.43 -13.15 -10.09
N ALA A 95 -7.62 -11.84 -10.25
CA ALA A 95 -7.69 -11.20 -11.56
C ALA A 95 -6.42 -11.45 -12.39
N ILE A 96 -5.24 -11.44 -11.77
CA ILE A 96 -3.98 -11.78 -12.45
C ILE A 96 -3.93 -13.28 -12.79
N LYS A 97 -4.24 -14.17 -11.84
CA LYS A 97 -4.16 -15.62 -12.04
C LYS A 97 -5.10 -16.14 -13.12
N GLU A 98 -6.24 -15.50 -13.33
CA GLU A 98 -7.24 -15.89 -14.32
C GLU A 98 -7.03 -15.26 -15.71
N ALA A 99 -6.03 -14.38 -15.87
CA ALA A 99 -5.73 -13.75 -17.14
C ALA A 99 -5.10 -14.75 -18.14
N ASP A 100 -5.43 -14.61 -19.41
CA ASP A 100 -4.69 -15.24 -20.52
C ASP A 100 -3.60 -14.31 -21.08
N THR A 101 -3.71 -13.02 -20.78
CA THR A 101 -2.68 -12.03 -21.09
C THR A 101 -2.55 -11.02 -19.96
N LEU A 102 -1.33 -10.83 -19.48
CA LEU A 102 -0.96 -9.82 -18.49
C LEU A 102 -0.22 -8.67 -19.17
N LEU A 103 -0.77 -7.46 -19.08
CA LEU A 103 -0.12 -6.23 -19.49
C LEU A 103 0.51 -5.55 -18.27
N MET A 104 1.84 -5.54 -18.19
CA MET A 104 2.59 -4.92 -17.11
C MET A 104 3.01 -3.50 -17.49
N LEU A 105 2.66 -2.52 -16.68
CA LEU A 105 2.89 -1.10 -16.95
C LEU A 105 3.75 -0.47 -15.85
N GLY A 106 5.03 -0.21 -16.18
CA GLY A 106 5.94 0.52 -15.31
C GLY A 106 6.13 -0.10 -13.92
N THR A 107 6.24 -1.42 -13.87
CA THR A 107 6.42 -2.17 -12.63
C THR A 107 7.52 -3.23 -12.74
N ASP A 108 8.37 -3.31 -11.71
CA ASP A 108 9.34 -4.38 -11.48
C ASP A 108 8.82 -5.27 -10.33
N PHE A 109 7.61 -5.79 -10.47
CA PHE A 109 6.90 -6.55 -9.45
C PHE A 109 7.66 -7.83 -9.07
N PRO A 110 8.16 -7.97 -7.81
CA PRO A 110 9.18 -8.97 -7.50
C PRO A 110 8.64 -10.37 -7.17
N TYR A 111 7.35 -10.53 -6.97
CA TYR A 111 6.75 -11.73 -6.39
C TYR A 111 6.36 -12.73 -7.49
N GLN A 112 7.25 -13.67 -7.81
CA GLN A 112 7.09 -14.63 -8.90
C GLN A 112 5.83 -15.50 -8.76
N GLN A 113 5.47 -15.89 -7.53
CA GLN A 113 4.30 -16.72 -7.26
C GLN A 113 2.96 -16.05 -7.59
N PHE A 114 2.95 -14.73 -7.82
CA PHE A 114 1.74 -13.98 -8.17
C PHE A 114 1.51 -13.88 -9.68
N TYR A 115 2.50 -14.20 -10.51
CA TYR A 115 2.33 -14.18 -11.96
C TYR A 115 1.41 -15.30 -12.43
N PRO A 116 0.63 -15.10 -13.54
CA PRO A 116 -0.22 -16.14 -14.09
C PRO A 116 0.61 -17.22 -14.77
N GLU A 117 0.16 -18.45 -14.70
CA GLU A 117 0.76 -19.58 -15.38
C GLU A 117 0.18 -19.73 -16.79
N GLY A 118 1.06 -19.87 -17.80
CA GLY A 118 0.65 -20.07 -19.18
C GLY A 118 0.02 -18.87 -19.89
N ALA A 119 -0.03 -17.69 -19.24
CA ALA A 119 -0.50 -16.47 -19.87
C ALA A 119 0.61 -15.79 -20.65
N ARG A 120 0.25 -15.05 -21.70
CA ARG A 120 1.17 -14.16 -22.40
C ARG A 120 1.44 -12.93 -21.55
N ILE A 121 2.69 -12.45 -21.55
CA ILE A 121 3.08 -11.27 -20.78
C ILE A 121 3.68 -10.22 -21.71
N VAL A 122 3.05 -9.05 -21.75
CA VAL A 122 3.54 -7.84 -22.40
C VAL A 122 3.98 -6.87 -21.32
N GLN A 123 5.25 -6.44 -21.36
CA GLN A 123 5.81 -5.53 -20.34
C GLN A 123 6.26 -4.22 -20.95
N VAL A 124 5.81 -3.11 -20.38
CA VAL A 124 6.24 -1.74 -20.71
C VAL A 124 7.05 -1.20 -19.55
N ASP A 125 8.29 -0.79 -19.80
CA ASP A 125 9.13 -0.12 -18.80
C ASP A 125 10.07 0.89 -19.48
N VAL A 126 10.32 2.01 -18.81
CA VAL A 126 11.26 3.02 -19.28
C VAL A 126 12.72 2.52 -19.27
N ARG A 127 12.99 1.47 -18.49
CA ARG A 127 14.31 0.86 -18.37
C ARG A 127 14.32 -0.52 -18.99
N GLY A 128 14.97 -0.68 -20.15
CA GLY A 128 15.09 -1.96 -20.85
C GLY A 128 15.61 -3.10 -19.97
N ARG A 129 16.48 -2.81 -18.98
CA ARG A 129 17.00 -3.81 -18.03
C ARG A 129 15.96 -4.43 -17.10
N ASN A 130 14.76 -3.84 -16.98
CA ASN A 130 13.66 -4.36 -16.16
C ASN A 130 12.81 -5.38 -16.94
N LEU A 131 12.89 -5.36 -18.28
CA LEU A 131 12.11 -6.25 -19.13
C LEU A 131 12.55 -7.71 -18.94
N GLY A 132 11.59 -8.57 -18.64
CA GLY A 132 11.83 -10.00 -18.40
C GLY A 132 12.60 -10.33 -17.13
N ARG A 133 12.93 -9.37 -16.30
CA ARG A 133 13.76 -9.55 -15.10
C ARG A 133 13.13 -10.47 -14.05
N ARG A 134 11.80 -10.43 -13.91
CA ARG A 134 11.09 -11.12 -12.83
C ARG A 134 10.34 -12.36 -13.29
N THR A 135 9.95 -12.38 -14.54
CA THR A 135 9.22 -13.49 -15.18
C THR A 135 9.55 -13.50 -16.67
N PRO A 136 9.54 -14.65 -17.35
CA PRO A 136 9.59 -14.68 -18.81
C PRO A 136 8.47 -13.82 -19.40
N ILE A 137 8.75 -13.08 -20.46
CA ILE A 137 7.80 -12.22 -21.16
C ILE A 137 7.75 -12.57 -22.65
N ASP A 138 6.60 -12.38 -23.29
CA ASP A 138 6.43 -12.60 -24.73
C ASP A 138 6.83 -11.37 -25.53
N LEU A 139 6.63 -10.17 -24.93
CA LEU A 139 6.99 -8.91 -25.56
C LEU A 139 7.44 -7.87 -24.53
N GLY A 140 8.62 -7.30 -24.75
CA GLY A 140 9.15 -6.18 -23.95
C GLY A 140 9.17 -4.89 -24.77
N LEU A 141 8.63 -3.82 -24.21
CA LEU A 141 8.51 -2.50 -24.83
C LEU A 141 9.24 -1.46 -23.98
N VAL A 142 10.25 -0.82 -24.56
CA VAL A 142 10.98 0.28 -23.89
C VAL A 142 10.29 1.60 -24.20
N GLY A 143 9.75 2.25 -23.16
CA GLY A 143 9.06 3.53 -23.27
C GLY A 143 8.46 3.98 -21.94
N THR A 144 8.08 5.27 -21.88
CA THR A 144 7.22 5.70 -20.77
C THR A 144 5.84 5.09 -20.94
N VAL A 145 5.15 4.82 -19.83
CA VAL A 145 3.78 4.28 -19.91
C VAL A 145 2.88 5.25 -20.68
N ALA A 146 2.94 6.55 -20.38
CA ALA A 146 2.10 7.55 -21.03
C ALA A 146 2.26 7.56 -22.55
N ASP A 147 3.50 7.72 -23.05
CA ASP A 147 3.76 7.81 -24.49
C ASP A 147 3.46 6.48 -25.20
N THR A 148 3.70 5.36 -24.53
CA THR A 148 3.40 4.01 -25.07
C THR A 148 1.90 3.78 -25.20
N LEU A 149 1.11 4.10 -24.16
CA LEU A 149 -0.34 3.91 -24.19
C LEU A 149 -1.03 4.81 -25.19
N GLU A 150 -0.61 6.08 -25.32
CA GLU A 150 -1.13 6.99 -26.34
C GLU A 150 -0.87 6.48 -27.78
N ALA A 151 0.32 5.91 -28.02
CA ALA A 151 0.65 5.34 -29.32
C ALA A 151 -0.04 3.98 -29.58
N LEU A 152 -0.28 3.20 -28.55
CA LEU A 152 -0.93 1.87 -28.64
C LEU A 152 -2.44 1.96 -28.80
N GLN A 153 -3.09 2.95 -28.16
CA GLN A 153 -4.55 3.09 -28.11
C GLN A 153 -5.23 3.04 -29.49
N PRO A 154 -4.73 3.70 -30.56
CA PRO A 154 -5.35 3.66 -31.89
C PRO A 154 -5.28 2.29 -32.58
N LEU A 155 -4.40 1.40 -32.12
CA LEU A 155 -4.19 0.06 -32.68
C LEU A 155 -5.06 -1.02 -32.00
N LEU A 156 -5.73 -0.65 -30.91
CA LEU A 156 -6.56 -1.57 -30.13
C LEU A 156 -8.00 -1.59 -30.63
N THR A 157 -8.59 -2.77 -30.57
CA THR A 157 -10.00 -3.01 -30.88
C THR A 157 -10.80 -3.16 -29.59
N GLN A 158 -11.98 -2.51 -29.54
CA GLN A 158 -12.90 -2.64 -28.43
C GLN A 158 -13.28 -4.11 -28.19
N LYS A 159 -13.01 -4.62 -26.99
CA LYS A 159 -13.38 -5.98 -26.61
C LYS A 159 -14.91 -6.12 -26.47
N PRO A 160 -15.51 -7.18 -27.04
CA PRO A 160 -16.95 -7.40 -26.94
C PRO A 160 -17.38 -7.91 -25.56
N SER A 161 -16.55 -8.73 -24.91
CA SER A 161 -16.88 -9.35 -23.61
C SER A 161 -16.35 -8.52 -22.43
N ARG A 162 -17.19 -8.39 -21.41
CA ARG A 162 -16.83 -7.81 -20.10
C ARG A 162 -16.79 -8.87 -18.99
N GLU A 163 -16.96 -10.13 -19.30
CA GLU A 163 -17.16 -11.18 -18.30
C GLU A 163 -16.02 -11.25 -17.27
N HIS A 164 -14.76 -11.19 -17.74
CA HIS A 164 -13.59 -11.20 -16.87
C HIS A 164 -13.52 -9.96 -15.96
N LEU A 165 -13.77 -8.78 -16.52
CA LEU A 165 -13.83 -7.53 -15.77
C LEU A 165 -14.96 -7.55 -14.73
N ASP A 166 -16.17 -7.88 -15.14
CA ASP A 166 -17.35 -7.85 -14.25
C ASP A 166 -17.22 -8.86 -13.11
N ARG A 167 -16.65 -10.04 -13.37
CA ARG A 167 -16.32 -11.02 -12.33
C ARG A 167 -15.29 -10.47 -11.34
N SER A 168 -14.25 -9.86 -11.84
CA SER A 168 -13.18 -9.25 -11.01
C SER A 168 -13.70 -8.10 -10.16
N LEU A 169 -14.55 -7.23 -10.72
CA LEU A 169 -15.19 -6.12 -9.99
C LEU A 169 -16.13 -6.63 -8.90
N ARG A 170 -16.94 -7.66 -9.16
CA ARG A 170 -17.78 -8.27 -8.12
C ARG A 170 -16.95 -8.87 -6.99
N HIS A 171 -15.83 -9.51 -7.33
CA HIS A 171 -14.92 -10.04 -6.31
C HIS A 171 -14.29 -8.91 -5.49
N TYR A 172 -13.87 -7.83 -6.14
CA TYR A 172 -13.32 -6.67 -5.43
C TYR A 172 -14.35 -6.02 -4.51
N ALA A 173 -15.58 -5.83 -4.97
CA ALA A 173 -16.66 -5.29 -4.14
C ALA A 173 -16.91 -6.16 -2.89
N LYS A 174 -16.91 -7.49 -3.04
CA LYS A 174 -17.01 -8.41 -1.89
C LYS A 174 -15.82 -8.26 -0.93
N THR A 175 -14.59 -8.22 -1.47
CA THR A 175 -13.36 -8.04 -0.69
C THR A 175 -13.39 -6.72 0.08
N ARG A 176 -13.75 -5.61 -0.57
CA ARG A 176 -13.88 -4.29 0.09
C ARG A 176 -14.91 -4.31 1.20
N LYS A 177 -16.11 -4.86 0.95
CA LYS A 177 -17.16 -4.95 1.96
C LYS A 177 -16.67 -5.66 3.24
N THR A 178 -15.92 -6.76 3.06
CA THR A 178 -15.33 -7.49 4.19
C THR A 178 -14.30 -6.63 4.94
N MET A 179 -13.39 -6.00 4.21
CA MET A 179 -12.34 -5.17 4.80
C MET A 179 -12.90 -3.92 5.50
N ASP A 180 -13.86 -3.24 4.86
CA ASP A 180 -14.49 -2.05 5.43
C ASP A 180 -15.24 -2.40 6.73
N GLY A 181 -15.81 -3.60 6.81
CA GLY A 181 -16.40 -4.12 8.04
C GLY A 181 -15.39 -4.30 9.18
N LEU A 182 -14.11 -4.56 8.88
CA LEU A 182 -13.04 -4.63 9.87
C LEU A 182 -12.56 -3.25 10.34
N ALA A 183 -12.70 -2.23 9.49
CA ALA A 183 -12.36 -0.84 9.82
C ALA A 183 -13.41 -0.14 10.69
N VAL A 184 -14.54 -0.78 10.94
CA VAL A 184 -15.55 -0.31 11.90
C VAL A 184 -15.29 -1.03 13.21
N ASN A 185 -14.79 -0.29 14.20
CA ASN A 185 -14.60 -0.86 15.54
C ASN A 185 -15.90 -0.72 16.35
N ASP A 186 -16.26 -1.77 17.06
CA ASP A 186 -17.27 -1.68 18.12
C ASP A 186 -16.69 -0.78 19.23
N ARG A 187 -17.35 0.33 19.53
CA ARG A 187 -16.85 1.36 20.46
C ARG A 187 -16.57 0.81 21.86
N ASP A 188 -17.16 -0.33 22.18
CA ASP A 188 -17.05 -0.96 23.50
C ASP A 188 -16.04 -2.14 23.53
N LYS A 189 -15.41 -2.47 22.43
CA LYS A 189 -14.48 -3.62 22.34
C LYS A 189 -13.02 -3.20 22.21
N SER A 190 -12.26 -3.34 23.29
CA SER A 190 -10.80 -3.35 23.29
C SER A 190 -10.27 -4.75 22.96
N PRO A 191 -9.06 -4.87 22.37
CA PRO A 191 -8.15 -3.80 21.95
C PRO A 191 -8.57 -3.12 20.64
N ILE A 192 -8.00 -1.92 20.37
CA ILE A 192 -8.27 -1.16 19.14
C ILE A 192 -7.72 -1.91 17.92
N ARG A 193 -8.55 -2.08 16.91
CA ARG A 193 -8.11 -2.68 15.66
C ARG A 193 -7.28 -1.68 14.83
N PRO A 194 -6.11 -2.07 14.31
CA PRO A 194 -5.30 -1.18 13.48
C PRO A 194 -6.00 -0.76 12.18
N GLU A 195 -6.91 -1.58 11.64
CA GLU A 195 -7.78 -1.23 10.51
C GLU A 195 -8.66 -0.02 10.82
N TYR A 196 -9.21 0.05 12.03
CA TYR A 196 -10.02 1.17 12.48
C TYR A 196 -9.20 2.45 12.59
N VAL A 197 -7.95 2.35 13.08
CA VAL A 197 -7.01 3.48 13.16
C VAL A 197 -6.75 4.05 11.76
N ALA A 198 -6.41 3.19 10.80
CA ALA A 198 -6.12 3.61 9.43
C ALA A 198 -7.36 4.15 8.71
N GLY A 199 -8.53 3.52 8.92
CA GLY A 199 -9.83 3.99 8.38
C GLY A 199 -10.23 5.36 8.93
N LEU A 200 -10.03 5.61 10.23
CA LEU A 200 -10.25 6.93 10.83
C LEU A 200 -9.28 7.98 10.30
N ALA A 201 -7.99 7.65 10.23
CA ALA A 201 -6.98 8.54 9.65
C ALA A 201 -7.33 8.91 8.20
N ASN A 202 -7.80 7.93 7.40
CA ASN A 202 -8.28 8.19 6.03
C ASN A 202 -9.45 9.18 5.99
N ARG A 203 -10.46 8.98 6.86
CA ARG A 203 -11.68 9.79 6.88
C ARG A 203 -11.44 11.22 7.36
N LEU A 204 -10.56 11.42 8.33
CA LEU A 204 -10.30 12.69 8.96
C LEU A 204 -9.23 13.53 8.26
N ALA A 205 -8.36 12.89 7.46
CA ALA A 205 -7.29 13.59 6.75
C ALA A 205 -7.81 14.47 5.62
N SER A 206 -7.07 15.56 5.35
CA SER A 206 -7.38 16.47 4.24
C SER A 206 -7.29 15.75 2.89
N ASP A 207 -7.99 16.31 1.90
CA ASP A 207 -8.04 15.76 0.54
C ASP A 207 -6.70 15.79 -0.20
N ASP A 208 -5.73 16.53 0.29
CA ASP A 208 -4.39 16.64 -0.28
C ASP A 208 -3.30 16.18 0.70
N ALA A 209 -3.67 15.44 1.75
CA ALA A 209 -2.74 14.96 2.76
C ALA A 209 -1.59 14.15 2.17
N VAL A 210 -0.43 14.28 2.78
CA VAL A 210 0.71 13.40 2.54
C VAL A 210 0.81 12.41 3.70
N PHE A 211 0.59 11.15 3.39
CA PHE A 211 0.82 10.06 4.33
C PHE A 211 2.25 9.53 4.18
N THR A 212 2.95 9.41 5.27
CA THR A 212 4.22 8.70 5.33
C THR A 212 4.09 7.49 6.23
N VAL A 213 4.76 6.39 5.89
CA VAL A 213 4.50 5.13 6.58
C VAL A 213 5.77 4.31 6.81
N ASP A 214 5.89 3.72 8.00
CA ASP A 214 6.91 2.71 8.29
C ASP A 214 6.60 1.39 7.58
N VAL A 215 7.63 0.71 7.09
CA VAL A 215 7.47 -0.65 6.62
C VAL A 215 7.53 -1.61 7.81
N GLY A 216 6.46 -2.29 8.00
CA GLY A 216 6.05 -3.15 9.10
C GLY A 216 4.54 -3.30 9.03
N SER A 217 3.85 -3.59 10.14
CA SER A 217 2.38 -3.63 10.14
C SER A 217 1.71 -2.32 9.68
N PRO A 218 2.21 -1.11 9.97
CA PRO A 218 1.57 0.12 9.50
C PRO A 218 1.39 0.21 7.98
N VAL A 219 2.35 -0.31 7.17
CA VAL A 219 2.21 -0.26 5.71
C VAL A 219 1.05 -1.11 5.20
N VAL A 220 0.70 -2.20 5.89
CA VAL A 220 -0.46 -3.03 5.54
C VAL A 220 -1.74 -2.22 5.67
N TRP A 221 -1.88 -1.55 6.80
CA TRP A 221 -3.07 -0.76 7.13
C TRP A 221 -3.18 0.45 6.22
N ALA A 222 -2.06 1.15 5.96
CA ALA A 222 -2.02 2.23 4.99
C ALA A 222 -2.40 1.76 3.57
N ALA A 223 -1.81 0.66 3.10
CA ALA A 223 -2.07 0.12 1.77
C ALA A 223 -3.52 -0.30 1.56
N ARG A 224 -4.18 -0.81 2.60
CA ARG A 224 -5.52 -1.39 2.54
C ARG A 224 -6.64 -0.41 2.85
N TYR A 225 -6.39 0.62 3.67
CA TYR A 225 -7.44 1.48 4.23
C TYR A 225 -7.28 2.97 3.92
N LEU A 226 -6.12 3.42 3.41
CA LEU A 226 -6.03 4.76 2.84
C LEU A 226 -6.56 4.76 1.42
N GLU A 227 -7.39 5.73 1.09
CA GLU A 227 -7.92 5.96 -0.25
C GLU A 227 -7.15 7.10 -0.92
N MET A 228 -6.67 6.84 -2.12
CA MET A 228 -6.02 7.85 -2.95
C MET A 228 -7.03 8.49 -3.88
N ASN A 229 -6.94 9.81 -4.04
CA ASN A 229 -7.89 10.62 -4.80
C ASN A 229 -7.20 11.49 -5.88
N GLY A 230 -6.01 11.09 -6.30
CA GLY A 230 -5.19 11.83 -7.27
C GLY A 230 -4.46 13.05 -6.69
N ARG A 231 -4.77 13.47 -5.45
CA ARG A 231 -4.11 14.59 -4.73
C ARG A 231 -3.34 14.13 -3.51
N ARG A 232 -3.82 13.11 -2.81
CA ARG A 232 -3.13 12.48 -1.68
C ARG A 232 -1.88 11.76 -2.13
N ARG A 233 -0.89 11.72 -1.27
CA ARG A 233 0.36 11.01 -1.50
C ARG A 233 0.58 9.95 -0.43
N LEU A 234 1.20 8.83 -0.82
CA LEU A 234 1.62 7.76 0.08
C LEU A 234 3.11 7.49 -0.10
N VAL A 235 3.91 7.86 0.89
CA VAL A 235 5.37 7.81 0.84
C VAL A 235 5.91 6.84 1.88
N GLY A 236 6.83 5.97 1.46
CA GLY A 236 7.51 5.01 2.32
C GLY A 236 8.67 4.33 1.61
N SER A 237 9.49 3.59 2.35
CA SER A 237 10.64 2.86 1.81
C SER A 237 10.22 1.53 1.17
N PHE A 238 9.31 1.56 0.20
CA PHE A 238 8.68 0.35 -0.35
C PHE A 238 9.61 -0.57 -1.17
N ASN A 239 10.76 -0.07 -1.60
CA ASN A 239 11.75 -0.89 -2.33
C ASN A 239 12.73 -1.62 -1.40
N HIS A 240 13.06 -1.02 -0.25
CA HIS A 240 14.02 -1.57 0.70
C HIS A 240 13.36 -2.12 1.97
N GLY A 241 12.09 -1.79 2.20
CA GLY A 241 11.33 -2.32 3.33
C GLY A 241 11.85 -1.87 4.70
N THR A 242 12.31 -0.61 4.85
CA THR A 242 12.88 -0.17 6.12
C THR A 242 11.81 0.27 7.11
N MET A 243 12.02 -0.07 8.37
CA MET A 243 11.39 0.56 9.53
C MET A 243 11.90 2.00 9.71
N ALA A 244 11.31 2.76 10.62
CA ALA A 244 11.74 4.10 11.02
C ALA A 244 11.70 5.18 9.93
N CYS A 245 11.08 4.92 8.79
CA CYS A 245 11.08 5.88 7.69
C CYS A 245 9.88 6.84 7.72
N ALA A 246 8.81 6.56 8.47
CA ALA A 246 7.62 7.40 8.52
C ALA A 246 7.96 8.82 8.99
N LEU A 247 8.63 8.95 10.13
CA LEU A 247 8.96 10.25 10.72
C LEU A 247 9.94 11.08 9.87
N PRO A 248 11.09 10.56 9.41
CA PRO A 248 11.99 11.31 8.51
C PRO A 248 11.34 11.71 7.17
N HIS A 249 10.55 10.82 6.58
CA HIS A 249 9.81 11.18 5.37
C HIS A 249 8.76 12.28 5.63
N ALA A 250 8.12 12.27 6.81
CA ALA A 250 7.17 13.32 7.20
C ALA A 250 7.88 14.68 7.38
N ILE A 251 9.05 14.70 7.99
CA ILE A 251 9.89 15.90 8.10
C ILE A 251 10.20 16.46 6.71
N GLY A 252 10.66 15.59 5.81
CA GLY A 252 10.95 15.97 4.43
C GLY A 252 9.72 16.46 3.67
N ALA A 253 8.60 15.75 3.79
CA ALA A 253 7.34 16.11 3.15
C ALA A 253 6.79 17.46 3.66
N GLN A 254 6.79 17.69 4.98
CA GLN A 254 6.30 18.91 5.56
C GLN A 254 7.18 20.12 5.20
N THR A 255 8.49 19.90 5.08
CA THR A 255 9.44 20.92 4.62
C THR A 255 9.22 21.27 3.14
N ALA A 256 8.98 20.27 2.31
CA ALA A 256 8.73 20.45 0.88
C ALA A 256 7.34 21.03 0.57
N PHE A 257 6.35 20.74 1.43
CA PHE A 257 4.94 21.14 1.26
C PHE A 257 4.39 21.78 2.54
N PRO A 258 4.84 22.96 2.93
CA PRO A 258 4.51 23.55 4.25
C PRO A 258 3.01 23.81 4.45
N GLY A 259 2.23 23.96 3.37
CA GLY A 259 0.77 24.19 3.43
C GLY A 259 -0.08 22.91 3.43
N ARG A 260 0.53 21.72 3.34
CA ARG A 260 -0.20 20.45 3.30
C ARG A 260 -0.20 19.77 4.66
N GLN A 261 -1.28 19.06 4.96
CA GLN A 261 -1.31 18.17 6.12
C GLN A 261 -0.39 16.96 5.87
N VAL A 262 0.52 16.70 6.80
CA VAL A 262 1.39 15.53 6.76
C VAL A 262 1.10 14.61 7.95
N VAL A 263 0.79 13.35 7.66
CA VAL A 263 0.44 12.32 8.64
C VAL A 263 1.45 11.18 8.56
N ALA A 264 2.21 10.97 9.63
CA ALA A 264 3.14 9.85 9.76
C ALA A 264 2.46 8.66 10.46
N LEU A 265 2.38 7.53 9.77
CA LEU A 265 1.89 6.27 10.31
C LEU A 265 3.10 5.43 10.74
N ALA A 266 3.45 5.52 12.01
CA ALA A 266 4.63 4.89 12.56
C ALA A 266 4.27 3.63 13.36
N GLY A 267 5.07 2.59 13.25
CA GLY A 267 5.07 1.50 14.22
C GLY A 267 5.81 1.91 15.49
N ASP A 268 5.47 1.32 16.62
CA ASP A 268 6.15 1.56 17.90
C ASP A 268 7.65 1.25 17.82
N GLY A 269 8.02 0.09 17.29
CA GLY A 269 9.42 -0.28 17.05
C GLY A 269 10.12 0.64 16.03
N GLY A 270 9.41 1.03 14.96
CA GLY A 270 9.96 1.96 13.96
C GLY A 270 10.20 3.34 14.52
N LEU A 271 9.26 3.90 15.26
CA LEU A 271 9.38 5.21 15.89
C LEU A 271 10.58 5.27 16.85
N THR A 272 10.78 4.21 17.67
CA THR A 272 11.87 4.19 18.65
C THR A 272 13.25 4.17 18.02
N MET A 273 13.42 3.65 16.80
CA MET A 273 14.72 3.64 16.10
C MET A 273 15.25 5.03 15.76
N LEU A 274 14.36 5.99 15.44
CA LEU A 274 14.71 7.38 15.13
C LEU A 274 13.92 8.37 16.02
N PHE A 275 13.76 8.02 17.28
CA PHE A 275 12.96 8.77 18.24
C PHE A 275 13.45 10.22 18.43
N GLY A 276 14.75 10.45 18.30
CA GLY A 276 15.36 11.78 18.38
C GLY A 276 14.81 12.77 17.34
N GLU A 277 14.28 12.30 16.22
CA GLU A 277 13.73 13.15 15.17
C GLU A 277 12.43 13.86 15.57
N LEU A 278 11.79 13.47 16.68
CA LEU A 278 10.71 14.27 17.29
C LEU A 278 11.19 15.68 17.68
N ILE A 279 12.44 15.80 18.11
CA ILE A 279 13.03 17.10 18.42
C ILE A 279 13.19 17.94 17.15
N THR A 280 13.49 17.31 16.02
CA THR A 280 13.57 17.98 14.72
C THR A 280 12.24 18.60 14.31
N LEU A 281 11.11 17.92 14.57
CA LEU A 281 9.76 18.49 14.35
C LEU A 281 9.54 19.77 15.16
N LEU A 282 9.86 19.72 16.45
CA LEU A 282 9.65 20.85 17.37
C LEU A 282 10.56 22.02 17.03
N GLN A 283 11.83 21.73 16.79
CA GLN A 283 12.86 22.72 16.49
C GLN A 283 12.53 23.51 15.21
N ASN A 284 11.97 22.81 14.19
CA ASN A 284 11.58 23.40 12.92
C ASN A 284 10.10 23.79 12.86
N LYS A 285 9.35 23.62 13.95
CA LYS A 285 7.91 23.93 14.06
C LYS A 285 7.08 23.26 12.94
N LEU A 286 7.39 22.00 12.62
CA LEU A 286 6.72 21.25 11.56
C LEU A 286 5.44 20.61 12.12
N PRO A 287 4.22 20.95 11.62
CA PRO A 287 2.95 20.50 12.18
C PRO A 287 2.57 19.07 11.77
N VAL A 288 3.55 18.17 11.76
CA VAL A 288 3.36 16.75 11.42
C VAL A 288 2.49 16.05 12.47
N LYS A 289 1.59 15.20 12.02
CA LYS A 289 0.72 14.37 12.86
C LYS A 289 1.25 12.95 12.87
N VAL A 290 1.80 12.51 14.00
CA VAL A 290 2.38 11.17 14.17
C VAL A 290 1.33 10.28 14.85
N ILE A 291 0.86 9.26 14.13
CA ILE A 291 -0.01 8.22 14.66
C ILE A 291 0.85 6.97 14.90
N VAL A 292 0.96 6.56 16.15
CA VAL A 292 1.75 5.39 16.54
C VAL A 292 0.85 4.18 16.67
N PHE A 293 1.10 3.16 15.87
CA PHE A 293 0.49 1.83 16.03
C PHE A 293 1.29 1.08 17.09
N ASN A 294 0.84 1.17 18.33
CA ASN A 294 1.53 0.60 19.50
C ASN A 294 0.94 -0.77 19.85
N ASN A 295 1.55 -1.81 19.33
CA ASN A 295 1.16 -3.19 19.62
C ASN A 295 2.19 -3.93 20.50
N SER A 296 3.22 -3.24 20.97
CA SER A 296 4.31 -3.77 21.79
C SER A 296 5.04 -4.96 21.16
N SER A 297 5.13 -5.00 19.82
CA SER A 297 5.79 -6.11 19.13
C SER A 297 6.40 -5.69 17.79
N LEU A 298 7.51 -6.31 17.42
CA LEU A 298 8.01 -6.35 16.05
C LEU A 298 7.14 -7.30 15.21
N ASN A 299 5.91 -6.89 14.98
CA ASN A 299 4.81 -7.75 14.52
C ASN A 299 5.08 -8.47 13.19
N PHE A 300 5.72 -7.83 12.19
CA PHE A 300 6.07 -8.53 10.94
C PHE A 300 7.07 -9.67 11.18
N VAL A 301 8.09 -9.43 12.01
CA VAL A 301 9.06 -10.48 12.37
C VAL A 301 8.34 -11.61 13.10
N GLU A 302 7.47 -11.27 14.04
CA GLU A 302 6.66 -12.24 14.77
C GLU A 302 5.77 -13.08 13.82
N LEU A 303 5.14 -12.42 12.83
CA LEU A 303 4.31 -13.10 11.83
C LEU A 303 5.13 -14.06 10.94
N GLU A 304 6.32 -13.65 10.52
CA GLU A 304 7.23 -14.49 9.74
C GLU A 304 7.73 -15.69 10.55
N MET A 305 8.06 -15.49 11.83
CA MET A 305 8.41 -16.59 12.75
C MET A 305 7.26 -17.59 12.88
N LYS A 306 6.02 -17.12 13.08
CA LYS A 306 4.82 -17.97 13.12
C LYS A 306 4.62 -18.76 11.83
N ALA A 307 4.78 -18.10 10.68
CA ALA A 307 4.68 -18.74 9.36
C ALA A 307 5.77 -19.80 9.13
N ALA A 308 6.94 -19.63 9.74
CA ALA A 308 8.03 -20.60 9.74
C ALA A 308 7.91 -21.67 10.83
N GLY A 309 6.87 -21.63 11.69
CA GLY A 309 6.67 -22.57 12.81
C GLY A 309 7.60 -22.31 13.99
N ILE A 310 8.11 -21.11 14.15
CA ILE A 310 9.03 -20.70 15.23
C ILE A 310 8.24 -19.98 16.31
N VAL A 311 8.46 -20.34 17.58
CA VAL A 311 7.91 -19.61 18.71
C VAL A 311 8.59 -18.24 18.82
N ASN A 312 7.82 -17.19 19.11
CA ASN A 312 8.30 -15.82 19.17
C ASN A 312 9.50 -15.67 20.11
N PHE A 313 10.52 -14.97 19.67
CA PHE A 313 11.71 -14.67 20.44
C PHE A 313 12.29 -13.31 20.02
N GLY A 314 12.53 -12.43 21.00
CA GLY A 314 13.15 -11.12 20.76
C GLY A 314 12.26 -10.12 20.01
N THR A 315 10.95 -10.36 19.93
CA THR A 315 9.99 -9.48 19.24
C THR A 315 9.19 -8.59 20.18
N ASP A 316 9.25 -8.86 21.48
CA ASP A 316 8.54 -8.08 22.49
C ASP A 316 9.18 -6.71 22.70
N LEU A 317 8.36 -5.67 22.81
CA LEU A 317 8.78 -4.31 23.08
C LEU A 317 8.17 -3.83 24.39
N VAL A 318 8.98 -3.12 25.19
CA VAL A 318 8.52 -2.39 26.37
C VAL A 318 8.48 -0.90 26.02
N ASN A 319 7.29 -0.42 25.68
CA ASN A 319 7.08 0.92 25.19
C ASN A 319 6.75 1.92 26.30
N PRO A 320 7.24 3.17 26.22
CA PRO A 320 6.71 4.26 27.03
C PRO A 320 5.29 4.66 26.57
N ASP A 321 4.64 5.52 27.34
CA ASP A 321 3.53 6.33 26.81
C ASP A 321 4.09 7.39 25.85
N PHE A 322 3.99 7.12 24.54
CA PHE A 322 4.51 8.04 23.51
C PHE A 322 3.75 9.39 23.51
N GLY A 323 2.47 9.40 23.91
CA GLY A 323 1.71 10.64 24.08
C GLY A 323 2.27 11.49 25.22
N ALA A 324 2.62 10.87 26.37
CA ALA A 324 3.27 11.59 27.48
C ALA A 324 4.64 12.13 27.08
N VAL A 325 5.44 11.35 26.34
CA VAL A 325 6.72 11.84 25.81
C VAL A 325 6.50 13.03 24.88
N GLY A 326 5.52 12.98 23.99
CA GLY A 326 5.16 14.11 23.13
C GLY A 326 4.87 15.38 23.93
N ARG A 327 4.06 15.28 24.97
CA ARG A 327 3.77 16.41 25.88
C ARG A 327 5.03 16.92 26.59
N ALA A 328 5.88 16.04 27.07
CA ALA A 328 7.13 16.41 27.73
C ALA A 328 8.09 17.17 26.80
N LEU A 329 8.03 16.89 25.50
CA LEU A 329 8.80 17.60 24.47
C LEU A 329 8.13 18.92 24.02
N GLY A 330 6.88 19.19 24.40
CA GLY A 330 6.14 20.40 24.01
C GLY A 330 5.25 20.22 22.76
N ALA A 331 5.02 18.99 22.30
CA ALA A 331 4.04 18.67 21.27
C ALA A 331 2.64 18.41 21.88
N PHE A 332 1.60 18.39 21.02
CA PHE A 332 0.36 17.73 21.40
C PHE A 332 0.65 16.24 21.58
N GLY A 333 0.15 15.64 22.68
CA GLY A 333 0.38 14.23 22.94
C GLY A 333 -0.83 13.57 23.61
N ARG A 334 -1.32 12.47 23.04
CA ARG A 334 -2.42 11.69 23.61
C ARG A 334 -2.16 10.20 23.45
N ARG A 335 -2.40 9.42 24.51
CA ARG A 335 -2.46 7.96 24.47
C ARG A 335 -3.92 7.54 24.43
N VAL A 336 -4.23 6.56 23.58
CA VAL A 336 -5.57 6.05 23.35
C VAL A 336 -5.55 4.52 23.50
N GLU A 337 -6.32 4.01 24.47
CA GLU A 337 -6.44 2.60 24.77
C GLU A 337 -7.86 2.05 24.50
N HIS A 338 -8.84 2.96 24.37
CA HIS A 338 -10.24 2.60 24.12
C HIS A 338 -10.70 3.14 22.76
N PRO A 339 -11.38 2.30 21.94
CA PRO A 339 -11.83 2.69 20.60
C PRO A 339 -12.73 3.93 20.59
N ALA A 340 -13.55 4.11 21.63
CA ALA A 340 -14.46 5.25 21.75
C ALA A 340 -13.76 6.62 21.80
N GLU A 341 -12.49 6.65 22.23
CA GLU A 341 -11.70 7.87 22.37
C GLU A 341 -10.93 8.26 21.09
N LEU A 342 -10.75 7.30 20.18
CA LEU A 342 -9.81 7.44 19.06
C LEU A 342 -10.21 8.54 18.08
N GLU A 343 -11.50 8.63 17.74
CA GLU A 343 -11.99 9.65 16.79
C GLU A 343 -11.73 11.06 17.29
N GLN A 344 -12.04 11.32 18.57
CA GLN A 344 -11.79 12.62 19.18
C GLN A 344 -10.30 12.92 19.28
N ALA A 345 -9.48 11.91 19.65
CA ALA A 345 -8.04 12.09 19.77
C ALA A 345 -7.39 12.46 18.43
N LEU A 346 -7.78 11.81 17.33
CA LEU A 346 -7.30 12.14 16.00
C LEU A 346 -7.81 13.49 15.52
N THR A 347 -9.08 13.82 15.79
CA THR A 347 -9.67 15.13 15.44
C THR A 347 -8.91 16.26 16.12
N ASP A 348 -8.64 16.14 17.43
CA ASP A 348 -7.90 17.14 18.20
C ASP A 348 -6.46 17.28 17.68
N ALA A 349 -5.79 16.14 17.39
CA ALA A 349 -4.43 16.12 16.86
C ALA A 349 -4.36 16.79 15.47
N PHE A 350 -5.34 16.53 14.59
CA PHE A 350 -5.34 17.09 13.24
C PHE A 350 -5.67 18.59 13.24
N ALA A 351 -6.49 19.05 14.20
CA ALA A 351 -6.79 20.46 14.40
C ALA A 351 -5.66 21.25 15.08
N HIS A 352 -4.69 20.58 15.72
CA HIS A 352 -3.61 21.25 16.41
C HIS A 352 -2.61 21.89 15.43
N ASP A 353 -2.23 23.14 15.64
CA ASP A 353 -1.34 23.90 14.72
C ASP A 353 0.14 23.45 14.76
N GLY A 354 0.55 22.67 15.76
CA GLY A 354 1.91 22.17 15.94
C GLY A 354 2.04 20.67 15.66
N PRO A 355 3.23 20.10 15.96
CA PRO A 355 3.44 18.66 15.92
C PRO A 355 2.53 17.95 16.94
N ALA A 356 1.99 16.80 16.54
CA ALA A 356 1.09 16.03 17.39
C ALA A 356 1.49 14.54 17.37
N ILE A 357 1.38 13.87 18.53
CA ILE A 357 1.67 12.46 18.69
C ILE A 357 0.44 11.78 19.31
N VAL A 358 -0.18 10.86 18.58
CA VAL A 358 -1.27 10.02 19.06
C VAL A 358 -0.75 8.59 19.19
N ASP A 359 -0.56 8.15 20.43
CA ASP A 359 -0.13 6.79 20.78
C ASP A 359 -1.37 5.90 20.88
N VAL A 360 -1.60 5.06 19.89
CA VAL A 360 -2.77 4.18 19.83
C VAL A 360 -2.37 2.75 20.19
N VAL A 361 -2.86 2.27 21.32
CA VAL A 361 -2.65 0.88 21.75
C VAL A 361 -3.53 -0.04 20.92
N THR A 362 -2.89 -0.79 20.01
CA THR A 362 -3.60 -1.65 19.06
C THR A 362 -3.50 -3.13 19.38
N ALA A 363 -4.39 -3.92 18.80
CA ALA A 363 -4.38 -5.37 18.92
C ALA A 363 -3.03 -5.93 18.46
N ARG A 364 -2.37 -6.73 19.32
CA ARG A 364 -1.06 -7.31 19.04
C ARG A 364 -1.13 -8.42 18.00
N GLN A 365 -2.15 -9.27 18.09
CA GLN A 365 -2.25 -10.50 17.30
C GLN A 365 -3.06 -10.32 15.99
N GLU A 366 -3.25 -9.07 15.54
CA GLU A 366 -3.94 -8.82 14.28
C GLU A 366 -3.11 -9.31 13.10
N LEU A 367 -3.62 -10.32 12.38
CA LEU A 367 -2.93 -10.94 11.25
C LEU A 367 -3.19 -10.17 9.96
N SER A 368 -2.13 -9.81 9.26
CA SER A 368 -2.24 -9.42 7.87
C SER A 368 -2.07 -10.65 6.98
N ILE A 369 -3.18 -11.28 6.61
CA ILE A 369 -3.16 -12.48 5.77
C ILE A 369 -2.85 -12.05 4.32
N PRO A 370 -1.81 -12.63 3.67
CA PRO A 370 -1.58 -12.41 2.24
C PRO A 370 -2.71 -13.05 1.42
N PRO A 371 -2.93 -12.59 0.17
CA PRO A 371 -4.02 -13.06 -0.69
C PRO A 371 -3.91 -14.55 -1.08
N ALA A 372 -2.75 -15.15 -0.90
CA ALA A 372 -2.53 -16.59 -1.06
C ALA A 372 -1.58 -17.08 0.04
N ILE A 373 -1.99 -18.15 0.72
CA ILE A 373 -1.17 -18.82 1.74
C ILE A 373 -0.57 -20.09 1.12
N SER A 374 0.74 -20.24 1.19
CA SER A 374 1.38 -21.47 0.72
C SER A 374 1.13 -22.65 1.67
N VAL A 375 1.28 -23.88 1.14
CA VAL A 375 1.19 -25.09 1.97
C VAL A 375 2.25 -25.10 3.07
N GLU A 376 3.45 -24.58 2.77
CA GLU A 376 4.54 -24.43 3.74
C GLU A 376 4.18 -23.48 4.86
N GLN A 377 3.57 -22.34 4.56
CA GLN A 377 3.09 -21.40 5.56
C GLN A 377 1.97 -22.02 6.43
N ALA A 378 1.02 -22.73 5.83
CA ALA A 378 -0.02 -23.43 6.60
C ALA A 378 0.56 -24.50 7.54
N LYS A 379 1.57 -25.27 7.08
CA LYS A 379 2.32 -26.22 7.92
C LYS A 379 3.09 -25.50 9.03
N GLY A 380 3.74 -24.36 8.70
CA GLY A 380 4.45 -23.53 9.68
C GLY A 380 3.54 -23.05 10.79
N PHE A 381 2.39 -22.48 10.47
CA PHE A 381 1.41 -22.05 11.47
C PHE A 381 0.90 -23.22 12.36
N SER A 382 0.68 -24.40 11.78
CA SER A 382 0.30 -25.59 12.54
C SER A 382 1.41 -26.01 13.52
N LEU A 383 2.66 -25.98 13.06
CA LEU A 383 3.83 -26.30 13.87
C LEU A 383 4.05 -25.25 14.98
N TYR A 384 3.87 -23.95 14.65
CA TYR A 384 3.89 -22.87 15.64
C TYR A 384 2.86 -23.12 16.76
N ALA A 385 1.61 -23.44 16.41
CA ALA A 385 0.55 -23.70 17.39
C ALA A 385 0.94 -24.83 18.36
N ILE A 386 1.45 -25.96 17.84
CA ILE A 386 1.92 -27.08 18.66
C ILE A 386 3.06 -26.66 19.59
N ARG A 387 4.07 -25.98 19.06
CA ARG A 387 5.24 -25.54 19.82
C ARG A 387 4.91 -24.51 20.88
N THR A 388 3.98 -23.59 20.58
CA THR A 388 3.50 -22.57 21.53
C THR A 388 2.80 -23.21 22.73
N ILE A 389 1.97 -24.23 22.50
CA ILE A 389 1.34 -25.01 23.56
C ILE A 389 2.41 -25.74 24.40
N MET A 390 3.37 -26.39 23.74
CA MET A 390 4.46 -27.10 24.43
C MET A 390 5.38 -26.17 25.24
N ALA A 391 5.52 -24.92 24.82
CA ALA A 391 6.27 -23.88 25.53
C ALA A 391 5.49 -23.24 26.69
N GLY A 392 4.26 -23.68 26.97
CA GLY A 392 3.42 -23.14 28.05
C GLY A 392 2.78 -21.77 27.72
N ARG A 393 2.73 -21.36 26.45
CA ARG A 393 2.21 -20.06 25.99
C ARG A 393 0.89 -20.22 25.23
N ALA A 394 0.01 -21.11 25.70
CA ALA A 394 -1.28 -21.40 25.07
C ALA A 394 -2.23 -20.19 25.03
N ASP A 395 -2.08 -19.25 25.96
CA ASP A 395 -2.78 -17.97 26.01
C ASP A 395 -2.55 -17.11 24.76
N GLU A 396 -1.33 -17.08 24.22
CA GLU A 396 -1.03 -16.38 22.98
C GLU A 396 -1.74 -16.96 21.76
N LEU A 397 -1.87 -18.30 21.75
CA LEU A 397 -2.61 -18.96 20.68
C LEU A 397 -4.12 -18.68 20.78
N LEU A 398 -4.65 -18.62 22.00
CA LEU A 398 -6.05 -18.25 22.25
C LEU A 398 -6.31 -16.80 21.84
N ASP A 399 -5.41 -15.87 22.16
CA ASP A 399 -5.51 -14.47 21.74
C ASP A 399 -5.45 -14.35 20.22
N LEU A 400 -4.50 -15.04 19.58
CA LEU A 400 -4.39 -15.09 18.11
C LEU A 400 -5.69 -15.60 17.45
N VAL A 401 -6.27 -16.67 17.97
CA VAL A 401 -7.51 -17.25 17.44
C VAL A 401 -8.69 -16.31 17.68
N THR A 402 -8.86 -15.78 18.87
CA THR A 402 -9.98 -14.89 19.24
C THR A 402 -9.96 -13.59 18.43
N THR A 403 -8.79 -12.98 18.28
CA THR A 403 -8.62 -11.76 17.49
C THR A 403 -8.99 -11.98 16.02
N ASN A 404 -8.72 -13.16 15.45
CA ASN A 404 -8.86 -13.41 14.02
C ASN A 404 -10.05 -14.30 13.61
N VAL A 405 -10.86 -14.81 14.57
CA VAL A 405 -12.05 -15.66 14.26
C VAL A 405 -13.03 -14.94 13.35
N SER A 406 -13.25 -13.65 13.53
CA SER A 406 -14.14 -12.84 12.71
C SER A 406 -13.72 -12.76 11.23
N ARG A 407 -12.43 -12.97 10.92
CA ARG A 407 -11.91 -12.99 9.54
C ARG A 407 -12.25 -14.28 8.80
N ARG A 408 -12.24 -15.43 9.49
CA ARG A 408 -12.55 -16.73 8.88
C ARG A 408 -14.03 -16.92 8.51
N LEU A 409 -14.91 -16.15 9.12
CA LEU A 409 -16.36 -16.20 8.83
C LEU A 409 -16.74 -15.29 7.64
N LEU A 410 -15.80 -14.54 7.08
CA LEU A 410 -16.05 -13.52 6.06
C LEU A 410 -15.41 -13.85 4.69
N ASP A 411 -14.54 -14.87 4.60
CA ASP A 411 -14.01 -15.45 3.36
C ASP A 411 -14.94 -16.54 2.80
#